data_32957162145459d4874ee645320d7156
#
_entry.id   32957162145459d4874ee645320d7156
#
_cell.length_a   1.000
_cell.length_b   1.000
_cell.length_c   1.000
_cell.angle_alpha   90.00
_cell.angle_beta   90.00
_cell.angle_gamma   90.00
#
_symmetry.space_group_name_H-M   'P 1'
#
loop_
_entity.id
_entity.type
_entity.pdbx_description
1 polymer ?
#
loop_
_entity_poly.entity_id
_entity_poly.type
_entity_poly.pdbx_seq_one_letter_code
_entity_poly.pdbx_strand_id
1 'polypeptide(L)'
;MLFWTGMKMHEKRRYEATDMRRITEALNQIVHSIECKNVLEIACGSGEFSLEAASIAHSVTCIDLDDSRLLPSVRDAENIVFLLMDAINLQVASDSVDVIVFYNALAHVENELEKILNECYRVLRKRGELYFISSFGTDKIAVEATLLPMLKKQKIYFSLSQTKNFIIVQIGA
;
A
#
# COMPACT_ATOMS: atom_id res chain seq x y z
N MET A 1 -11.07 16.97 0.69
CA MET A 1 -10.48 18.33 0.58
C MET A 1 -10.93 19.30 1.69
N LEU A 2 -11.96 19.04 2.47
CA LEU A 2 -12.49 19.97 3.49
C LEU A 2 -11.84 19.89 4.89
N PHE A 3 -11.00 18.91 5.18
CA PHE A 3 -10.41 18.74 6.52
C PHE A 3 -9.15 19.59 6.79
N TRP A 4 -8.48 20.10 5.76
CA TRP A 4 -7.18 20.78 5.89
C TRP A 4 -7.23 22.30 6.04
N THR A 5 -8.30 22.96 5.63
CA THR A 5 -8.39 24.43 5.59
C THR A 5 -8.64 25.10 6.93
N GLY A 6 -8.99 24.35 7.97
CA GLY A 6 -9.26 24.87 9.31
C GLY A 6 -8.26 24.49 10.41
N MET A 7 -7.28 23.64 10.10
CA MET A 7 -6.34 23.11 11.09
C MET A 7 -5.19 24.08 11.36
N LYS A 8 -4.89 24.38 12.63
CA LYS A 8 -3.77 25.25 13.00
C LYS A 8 -2.44 24.59 12.66
N MET A 9 -1.42 25.38 12.33
CA MET A 9 -0.13 24.89 11.86
C MET A 9 0.56 23.89 12.82
N HIS A 10 0.39 24.04 14.14
CA HIS A 10 0.93 23.09 15.12
C HIS A 10 0.15 21.76 15.16
N GLU A 11 -1.16 21.79 14.88
CA GLU A 11 -2.00 20.59 14.77
C GLU A 11 -1.66 19.82 13.50
N LYS A 12 -1.43 20.54 12.39
CA LYS A 12 -0.97 19.98 11.13
C LYS A 12 0.36 19.23 11.31
N ARG A 13 1.37 19.87 11.93
CA ARG A 13 2.68 19.23 12.21
C ARG A 13 2.54 18.02 13.14
N ARG A 14 1.64 18.05 14.10
CA ARG A 14 1.39 16.93 15.01
C ARG A 14 0.72 15.77 14.29
N TYR A 15 -0.20 16.05 13.38
CA TYR A 15 -0.86 15.05 12.53
C TYR A 15 0.16 14.37 11.60
N GLU A 16 0.92 15.15 10.85
CA GLU A 16 2.01 14.68 9.97
C GLU A 16 3.01 13.80 10.73
N ALA A 17 3.47 14.22 11.90
CA ALA A 17 4.37 13.43 12.72
C ALA A 17 3.75 12.11 13.22
N THR A 18 2.43 12.08 13.42
CA THR A 18 1.72 10.86 13.84
C THR A 18 1.59 9.88 12.67
N ASP A 19 1.30 10.37 11.47
CA ASP A 19 1.20 9.54 10.27
C ASP A 19 2.55 8.96 9.86
N MET A 20 3.61 9.76 9.86
CA MET A 20 4.98 9.28 9.62
C MET A 20 5.39 8.18 10.61
N ARG A 21 5.08 8.34 11.89
CA ARG A 21 5.35 7.31 12.89
C ARG A 21 4.61 6.01 12.61
N ARG A 22 3.36 6.09 12.15
CA ARG A 22 2.56 4.91 11.76
C ARG A 22 3.14 4.22 10.53
N ILE A 23 3.58 4.99 9.54
CA ILE A 23 4.23 4.43 8.34
C ILE A 23 5.51 3.69 8.73
N THR A 24 6.37 4.30 9.52
CA THR A 24 7.60 3.66 10.02
C THR A 24 7.28 2.38 10.82
N GLU A 25 6.25 2.41 11.67
CA GLU A 25 5.79 1.22 12.40
C GLU A 25 5.27 0.12 11.46
N ALA A 26 4.51 0.48 10.43
CA ALA A 26 4.03 -0.46 9.41
C ALA A 26 5.18 -1.09 8.63
N LEU A 27 6.13 -0.28 8.16
CA LEU A 27 7.32 -0.75 7.44
C LEU A 27 8.16 -1.72 8.28
N ASN A 28 8.33 -1.46 9.57
CA ASN A 28 9.04 -2.34 10.48
C ASN A 28 8.41 -3.74 10.58
N GLN A 29 7.10 -3.89 10.32
CA GLN A 29 6.44 -5.20 10.31
C GLN A 29 6.79 -6.02 9.07
N ILE A 30 7.19 -5.38 7.97
CA ILE A 30 7.45 -6.03 6.68
C ILE A 30 8.86 -5.74 6.14
N VAL A 31 9.76 -5.18 6.95
CA VAL A 31 11.09 -4.74 6.52
C VAL A 31 11.87 -5.85 5.81
N HIS A 32 11.85 -7.07 6.33
CA HIS A 32 12.57 -8.21 5.75
C HIS A 32 12.04 -8.62 4.36
N SER A 33 10.77 -8.31 4.06
CA SER A 33 10.17 -8.60 2.77
C SER A 33 10.49 -7.55 1.72
N ILE A 34 10.71 -6.30 2.12
CA ILE A 34 10.94 -5.17 1.19
C ILE A 34 12.41 -4.78 1.03
N GLU A 35 13.30 -5.19 1.94
CA GLU A 35 14.71 -4.84 1.90
C GLU A 35 15.37 -5.30 0.60
N CYS A 36 15.94 -4.34 -0.16
CA CYS A 36 16.56 -4.56 -1.47
C CYS A 36 15.62 -5.19 -2.52
N LYS A 37 14.31 -4.98 -2.43
CA LYS A 37 13.28 -5.52 -3.34
C LYS A 37 12.67 -4.46 -4.24
N ASN A 38 12.07 -4.91 -5.34
CA ASN A 38 11.21 -4.09 -6.18
C ASN A 38 9.80 -4.09 -5.59
N VAL A 39 9.35 -2.96 -5.09
CA VAL A 39 8.07 -2.79 -4.40
C VAL A 39 7.08 -2.06 -5.30
N LEU A 40 5.83 -2.50 -5.30
CA LEU A 40 4.70 -1.80 -5.91
C LEU A 40 3.71 -1.40 -4.82
N GLU A 41 3.48 -0.09 -4.64
CA GLU A 41 2.39 0.42 -3.80
C GLU A 41 1.18 0.73 -4.66
N ILE A 42 0.00 0.18 -4.30
CA ILE A 42 -1.26 0.39 -5.00
C ILE A 42 -2.15 1.37 -4.22
N ALA A 43 -2.71 2.36 -4.93
CA ALA A 43 -3.50 3.46 -4.39
C ALA A 43 -2.70 4.26 -3.34
N CYS A 44 -1.53 4.76 -3.77
CA CYS A 44 -0.54 5.39 -2.89
C CYS A 44 -0.94 6.75 -2.31
N GLY A 45 -1.97 7.38 -2.84
CA GLY A 45 -2.44 8.69 -2.39
C GLY A 45 -1.36 9.77 -2.46
N SER A 46 -0.88 10.22 -1.31
CA SER A 46 0.22 11.21 -1.22
C SER A 46 1.62 10.62 -1.44
N GLY A 47 1.77 9.29 -1.39
CA GLY A 47 3.03 8.59 -1.59
C GLY A 47 3.96 8.59 -0.38
N GLU A 48 3.46 8.91 0.80
CA GLU A 48 4.26 8.94 2.04
C GLU A 48 4.83 7.57 2.39
N PHE A 49 4.05 6.48 2.20
CA PHE A 49 4.54 5.12 2.41
C PHE A 49 5.64 4.79 1.41
N SER A 50 5.48 5.14 0.12
CA SER A 50 6.50 4.95 -0.91
C SER A 50 7.79 5.67 -0.58
N LEU A 51 7.75 6.90 -0.06
CA LEU A 51 8.94 7.66 0.35
C LEU A 51 9.72 6.95 1.45
N GLU A 52 9.04 6.48 2.47
CA GLU A 52 9.69 5.75 3.57
C GLU A 52 10.20 4.38 3.09
N ALA A 53 9.41 3.66 2.29
CA ALA A 53 9.80 2.36 1.74
C ALA A 53 11.05 2.46 0.83
N ALA A 54 11.20 3.55 0.09
CA ALA A 54 12.33 3.78 -0.81
C ALA A 54 13.69 3.84 -0.09
N SER A 55 13.71 4.16 1.20
CA SER A 55 14.94 4.13 2.00
C SER A 55 15.48 2.71 2.25
N ILE A 56 14.66 1.69 2.04
CA ILE A 56 14.93 0.27 2.34
C ILE A 56 14.89 -0.57 1.06
N ALA A 57 13.95 -0.29 0.18
CA ALA A 57 13.72 -1.02 -1.06
C ALA A 57 14.80 -0.74 -2.11
N HIS A 58 14.96 -1.65 -3.07
CA HIS A 58 15.78 -1.40 -4.26
C HIS A 58 15.12 -0.32 -5.14
N SER A 59 13.84 -0.47 -5.41
CA SER A 59 13.01 0.51 -6.12
C SER A 59 11.56 0.44 -5.66
N VAL A 60 10.85 1.56 -5.76
CA VAL A 60 9.43 1.63 -5.48
C VAL A 60 8.70 2.15 -6.72
N THR A 61 7.73 1.40 -7.19
CA THR A 61 6.71 1.91 -8.10
C THR A 61 5.47 2.21 -7.28
N CYS A 62 4.89 3.38 -7.41
CA CYS A 62 3.63 3.70 -6.74
C CYS A 62 2.60 4.17 -7.75
N ILE A 63 1.36 3.74 -7.57
CA ILE A 63 0.27 4.06 -8.49
C ILE A 63 -0.94 4.64 -7.76
N ASP A 64 -1.63 5.54 -8.44
CA ASP A 64 -2.94 6.06 -8.01
C ASP A 64 -3.74 6.51 -9.23
N LEU A 65 -5.05 6.68 -9.08
CA LEU A 65 -5.95 7.28 -10.07
C LEU A 65 -5.89 8.81 -10.08
N ASP A 66 -5.32 9.41 -9.04
CA ASP A 66 -5.26 10.87 -8.85
C ASP A 66 -3.89 11.27 -8.28
N ASP A 67 -3.22 12.20 -8.93
CA ASP A 67 -1.93 12.73 -8.49
C ASP A 67 -2.02 14.09 -7.77
N SER A 68 -3.23 14.60 -7.56
CA SER A 68 -3.45 15.93 -6.96
C SER A 68 -2.92 16.06 -5.53
N ARG A 69 -2.75 14.92 -4.83
CA ARG A 69 -2.21 14.87 -3.46
C ARG A 69 -0.77 14.40 -3.40
N LEU A 70 -0.21 13.96 -4.53
CA LEU A 70 1.14 13.39 -4.56
C LEU A 70 2.17 14.41 -4.08
N LEU A 71 3.02 14.01 -3.14
CA LEU A 71 4.09 14.85 -2.62
C LEU A 71 5.14 15.12 -3.70
N PRO A 72 5.65 16.35 -3.82
CA PRO A 72 6.76 16.66 -4.75
C PRO A 72 7.99 15.76 -4.52
N SER A 73 8.31 15.45 -3.26
CA SER A 73 9.43 14.56 -2.89
C SER A 73 9.33 13.16 -3.47
N VAL A 74 8.13 12.66 -3.76
CA VAL A 74 7.93 11.37 -4.46
C VAL A 74 8.43 11.45 -5.89
N ARG A 75 8.16 12.58 -6.57
CA ARG A 75 8.62 12.82 -7.96
C ARG A 75 10.13 13.07 -8.06
N ASP A 76 10.71 13.62 -6.99
CA ASP A 76 12.13 13.99 -6.95
C ASP A 76 13.03 12.82 -6.49
N ALA A 77 12.45 11.74 -5.96
CA ALA A 77 13.20 10.59 -5.46
C ALA A 77 13.75 9.73 -6.63
N GLU A 78 15.04 9.40 -6.58
CA GLU A 78 15.73 8.67 -7.66
C GLU A 78 15.25 7.24 -7.87
N ASN A 79 14.79 6.58 -6.81
CA ASN A 79 14.35 5.18 -6.84
C ASN A 79 12.84 5.00 -6.66
N ILE A 80 12.05 6.08 -6.87
CA ILE A 80 10.59 6.02 -6.91
C ILE A 80 10.10 6.39 -8.30
N VAL A 81 9.16 5.61 -8.81
CA VAL A 81 8.41 5.92 -10.03
C VAL A 81 6.93 5.98 -9.69
N PHE A 82 6.33 7.17 -9.86
CA PHE A 82 4.88 7.32 -9.78
C PHE A 82 4.25 7.15 -11.17
N LEU A 83 3.18 6.36 -11.23
CA LEU A 83 2.40 6.14 -12.46
C LEU A 83 0.92 6.43 -12.19
N LEU A 84 0.36 7.36 -12.94
CA LEU A 84 -1.08 7.65 -12.93
C LEU A 84 -1.80 6.56 -13.70
N MET A 85 -2.36 5.57 -13.01
CA MET A 85 -3.02 4.42 -13.64
C MET A 85 -4.04 3.75 -12.75
N ASP A 86 -4.91 2.97 -13.38
CA ASP A 86 -5.89 2.12 -12.70
C ASP A 86 -5.27 0.75 -12.36
N ALA A 87 -5.44 0.33 -11.12
CA ALA A 87 -4.95 -0.96 -10.63
C ALA A 87 -5.63 -2.18 -11.27
N ILE A 88 -6.80 -2.00 -11.91
CA ILE A 88 -7.46 -3.08 -12.67
C ILE A 88 -6.77 -3.41 -13.99
N ASN A 89 -5.81 -2.59 -14.43
CA ASN A 89 -5.06 -2.77 -15.67
C ASN A 89 -3.65 -2.22 -15.52
N LEU A 90 -2.79 -2.93 -14.80
CA LEU A 90 -1.43 -2.50 -14.50
C LEU A 90 -0.54 -2.52 -15.75
N GLN A 91 -0.04 -1.36 -16.15
CA GLN A 91 0.99 -1.26 -17.20
C GLN A 91 2.38 -1.57 -16.64
N VAL A 92 2.45 -2.63 -15.87
CA VAL A 92 3.65 -3.18 -15.24
C VAL A 92 3.90 -4.56 -15.83
N ALA A 93 5.16 -4.87 -16.12
CA ALA A 93 5.54 -6.16 -16.71
C ALA A 93 5.16 -7.33 -15.78
N SER A 94 4.78 -8.46 -16.36
CA SER A 94 4.56 -9.69 -15.60
C SER A 94 5.86 -10.15 -14.93
N ASP A 95 5.74 -10.79 -13.76
CA ASP A 95 6.88 -11.35 -13.01
C ASP A 95 8.01 -10.33 -12.73
N SER A 96 7.68 -9.06 -12.49
CA SER A 96 8.66 -7.99 -12.32
C SER A 96 8.74 -7.40 -10.91
N VAL A 97 7.73 -7.63 -10.07
CA VAL A 97 7.58 -7.06 -8.74
C VAL A 97 7.83 -8.13 -7.67
N ASP A 98 8.61 -7.83 -6.66
CA ASP A 98 8.88 -8.75 -5.56
C ASP A 98 7.83 -8.65 -4.44
N VAL A 99 7.37 -7.41 -4.16
CA VAL A 99 6.41 -7.14 -3.08
C VAL A 99 5.37 -6.13 -3.55
N ILE A 100 4.10 -6.41 -3.28
CA ILE A 100 3.00 -5.48 -3.50
C ILE A 100 2.44 -5.06 -2.14
N VAL A 101 2.16 -3.77 -1.97
CA VAL A 101 1.62 -3.21 -0.73
C VAL A 101 0.38 -2.37 -1.02
N PHE A 102 -0.66 -2.60 -0.21
CA PHE A 102 -1.82 -1.74 -0.05
C PHE A 102 -1.75 -1.14 1.36
N TYR A 103 -1.34 0.12 1.48
CA TYR A 103 -1.27 0.81 2.76
C TYR A 103 -2.49 1.72 2.94
N ASN A 104 -3.42 1.34 3.83
CA ASN A 104 -4.70 2.05 4.05
C ASN A 104 -5.51 2.30 2.76
N ALA A 105 -5.47 1.37 1.83
CA ALA A 105 -6.01 1.54 0.48
C ALA A 105 -7.20 0.61 0.19
N LEU A 106 -7.40 -0.44 0.99
CA LEU A 106 -8.36 -1.49 0.69
C LEU A 106 -9.80 -0.98 0.55
N ALA A 107 -10.25 -0.08 1.44
CA ALA A 107 -11.59 0.49 1.39
C ALA A 107 -11.86 1.32 0.10
N HIS A 108 -10.81 1.78 -0.57
CA HIS A 108 -10.93 2.52 -1.83
C HIS A 108 -11.03 1.61 -3.05
N VAL A 109 -10.52 0.38 -2.96
CA VAL A 109 -10.40 -0.56 -4.08
C VAL A 109 -11.29 -1.80 -3.93
N GLU A 110 -12.05 -1.94 -2.84
CA GLU A 110 -12.78 -3.15 -2.49
C GLU A 110 -13.80 -3.60 -3.55
N ASN A 111 -14.41 -2.67 -4.28
CA ASN A 111 -15.39 -2.98 -5.32
C ASN A 111 -14.78 -3.69 -6.54
N GLU A 112 -13.51 -3.46 -6.83
CA GLU A 112 -12.77 -4.03 -7.96
C GLU A 112 -11.67 -5.01 -7.51
N LEU A 113 -11.68 -5.41 -6.23
CA LEU A 113 -10.59 -6.13 -5.58
C LEU A 113 -10.19 -7.41 -6.30
N GLU A 114 -11.17 -8.16 -6.83
CA GLU A 114 -10.88 -9.42 -7.56
C GLU A 114 -10.09 -9.16 -8.85
N LYS A 115 -10.44 -8.13 -9.61
CA LYS A 115 -9.71 -7.74 -10.82
C LYS A 115 -8.31 -7.24 -10.49
N ILE A 116 -8.22 -6.41 -9.45
CA ILE A 116 -6.94 -5.87 -8.98
C ILE A 116 -6.02 -6.99 -8.52
N LEU A 117 -6.53 -7.98 -7.78
CA LEU A 117 -5.72 -9.14 -7.35
C LEU A 117 -5.23 -9.98 -8.53
N ASN A 118 -6.02 -10.15 -9.59
CA ASN A 118 -5.56 -10.84 -10.80
C ASN A 118 -4.37 -10.12 -11.44
N GLU A 119 -4.39 -8.79 -11.50
CA GLU A 119 -3.26 -8.00 -11.97
C GLU A 119 -2.07 -8.08 -11.01
N CYS A 120 -2.31 -8.04 -9.70
CA CYS A 120 -1.26 -8.25 -8.70
C CYS A 120 -0.55 -9.59 -8.91
N TYR A 121 -1.30 -10.67 -9.05
CA TYR A 121 -0.71 -11.99 -9.30
C TYR A 121 0.04 -12.08 -10.63
N ARG A 122 -0.40 -11.36 -11.66
CA ARG A 122 0.29 -11.30 -12.95
C ARG A 122 1.66 -10.62 -12.85
N VAL A 123 1.74 -9.49 -12.11
CA VAL A 123 2.99 -8.70 -12.02
C VAL A 123 3.93 -9.21 -10.93
N LEU A 124 3.41 -9.94 -9.96
CA LEU A 124 4.18 -10.48 -8.84
C LEU A 124 5.07 -11.63 -9.32
N ARG A 125 6.32 -11.63 -8.90
CA ARG A 125 7.26 -12.73 -9.15
C ARG A 125 6.86 -13.97 -8.39
N LYS A 126 7.29 -15.11 -8.89
CA LYS A 126 7.19 -16.38 -8.15
C LYS A 126 7.85 -16.24 -6.78
N ARG A 127 7.12 -16.57 -5.71
CA ARG A 127 7.47 -16.34 -4.29
C ARG A 127 7.49 -14.87 -3.89
N GLY A 128 6.88 -14.01 -4.66
CA GLY A 128 6.61 -12.64 -4.25
C GLY A 128 5.52 -12.59 -3.18
N GLU A 129 5.38 -11.46 -2.53
CA GLU A 129 4.48 -11.28 -1.40
C GLU A 129 3.55 -10.07 -1.62
N LEU A 130 2.30 -10.20 -1.18
CA LEU A 130 1.32 -9.14 -1.23
C LEU A 130 0.84 -8.82 0.19
N TYR A 131 0.84 -7.55 0.54
CA TYR A 131 0.46 -7.05 1.86
C TYR A 131 -0.71 -6.08 1.79
N PHE A 132 -1.72 -6.33 2.63
CA PHE A 132 -2.71 -5.32 3.01
C PHE A 132 -2.40 -4.87 4.43
N ILE A 133 -2.08 -3.59 4.60
CA ILE A 133 -1.73 -2.98 5.89
C ILE A 133 -2.77 -1.93 6.20
N SER A 134 -3.62 -2.18 7.19
CA SER A 134 -4.78 -1.38 7.51
C SER A 134 -4.68 -0.80 8.92
N SER A 135 -4.59 0.51 9.04
CA SER A 135 -4.55 1.23 10.31
C SER A 135 -5.84 2.00 10.61
N PHE A 136 -6.56 2.45 9.58
CA PHE A 136 -7.83 3.17 9.75
C PHE A 136 -9.02 2.23 9.93
N GLY A 137 -10.05 2.70 10.67
CA GLY A 137 -11.23 1.91 10.97
C GLY A 137 -11.98 1.43 9.74
N THR A 138 -12.17 2.28 8.73
CA THR A 138 -12.82 1.95 7.46
C THR A 138 -12.09 0.84 6.71
N ASP A 139 -10.79 0.92 6.65
CA ASP A 139 -9.95 -0.07 5.97
C ASP A 139 -9.94 -1.41 6.72
N LYS A 140 -9.92 -1.37 8.07
CA LYS A 140 -10.05 -2.58 8.90
C LYS A 140 -11.39 -3.28 8.69
N ILE A 141 -12.48 -2.51 8.55
CA ILE A 141 -13.80 -3.05 8.21
C ILE A 141 -13.76 -3.74 6.84
N ALA A 142 -13.14 -3.14 5.83
CA ALA A 142 -12.99 -3.74 4.50
C ALA A 142 -12.16 -5.03 4.53
N VAL A 143 -11.13 -5.13 5.39
CA VAL A 143 -10.40 -6.38 5.61
C VAL A 143 -11.35 -7.48 6.10
N GLU A 144 -12.13 -7.20 7.14
CA GLU A 144 -13.01 -8.19 7.77
C GLU A 144 -14.23 -8.54 6.91
N ALA A 145 -14.84 -7.55 6.27
CA ALA A 145 -16.09 -7.72 5.52
C ALA A 145 -15.87 -8.17 4.06
N THR A 146 -14.77 -7.80 3.44
CA THR A 146 -14.54 -8.06 2.01
C THR A 146 -13.35 -8.97 1.76
N LEU A 147 -12.13 -8.60 2.22
CA LEU A 147 -10.90 -9.31 1.87
C LEU A 147 -10.88 -10.73 2.44
N LEU A 148 -11.03 -10.89 3.75
CA LEU A 148 -10.91 -12.21 4.40
C LEU A 148 -11.97 -13.21 3.92
N PRO A 149 -13.25 -12.84 3.74
CA PRO A 149 -14.25 -13.73 3.16
C PRO A 149 -13.91 -14.16 1.73
N MET A 150 -13.42 -13.23 0.91
CA MET A 150 -13.01 -13.51 -0.47
C MET A 150 -11.84 -14.50 -0.53
N LEU A 151 -10.76 -14.27 0.25
CA LEU A 151 -9.60 -15.15 0.30
C LEU A 151 -10.00 -16.57 0.73
N LYS A 152 -10.85 -16.69 1.75
CA LYS A 152 -11.38 -17.99 2.22
C LYS A 152 -12.21 -18.70 1.15
N LYS A 153 -13.10 -17.96 0.45
CA LYS A 153 -13.92 -18.51 -0.63
C LYS A 153 -13.07 -19.04 -1.79
N GLN A 154 -12.01 -18.30 -2.14
CA GLN A 154 -11.08 -18.68 -3.21
C GLN A 154 -9.99 -19.66 -2.76
N LYS A 155 -9.98 -20.09 -1.48
CA LYS A 155 -8.99 -20.99 -0.89
C LYS A 155 -7.55 -20.48 -1.04
N ILE A 156 -7.36 -19.16 -0.98
CA ILE A 156 -6.05 -18.54 -1.00
C ILE A 156 -5.45 -18.59 0.40
N TYR A 157 -4.22 -19.06 0.53
CA TYR A 157 -3.50 -19.06 1.79
C TYR A 157 -3.03 -17.66 2.15
N PHE A 158 -3.25 -17.26 3.38
CA PHE A 158 -2.80 -15.97 3.90
C PHE A 158 -2.40 -16.10 5.37
N SER A 159 -1.53 -15.22 5.82
CA SER A 159 -1.30 -14.97 7.23
C SER A 159 -2.03 -13.70 7.66
N LEU A 160 -2.48 -13.67 8.90
CA LEU A 160 -3.15 -12.52 9.51
C LEU A 160 -2.41 -12.18 10.80
N SER A 161 -1.86 -10.98 10.87
CA SER A 161 -1.31 -10.44 12.11
C SER A 161 -2.07 -9.19 12.54
N GLN A 162 -2.21 -9.01 13.84
CA GLN A 162 -2.89 -7.84 14.40
C GLN A 162 -2.02 -7.25 15.51
N THR A 163 -1.76 -5.96 15.40
CA THR A 163 -1.13 -5.15 16.43
C THR A 163 -2.15 -4.19 17.03
N LYS A 164 -1.73 -3.38 18.01
CA LYS A 164 -2.57 -2.30 18.53
C LYS A 164 -3.05 -1.34 17.42
N ASN A 165 -2.18 -1.09 16.43
CA ASN A 165 -2.41 -0.07 15.41
C ASN A 165 -2.84 -0.64 14.05
N PHE A 166 -2.47 -1.89 13.72
CA PHE A 166 -2.63 -2.46 12.38
C PHE A 166 -3.33 -3.81 12.38
N ILE A 167 -4.06 -4.06 11.29
CA ILE A 167 -4.34 -5.39 10.78
C ILE A 167 -3.47 -5.56 9.54
N ILE A 168 -2.70 -6.64 9.46
CA ILE A 168 -1.83 -6.96 8.34
C ILE A 168 -2.23 -8.32 7.79
N VAL A 169 -2.60 -8.36 6.52
CA VAL A 169 -2.86 -9.59 5.78
C VAL A 169 -1.74 -9.77 4.78
N GLN A 170 -1.03 -10.90 4.84
CA GLN A 170 0.02 -11.28 3.91
C GLN A 170 -0.45 -12.45 3.07
N ILE A 171 -0.26 -12.36 1.76
CA ILE A 171 -0.53 -13.40 0.78
C ILE A 171 0.80 -13.70 0.08
N GLY A 172 1.22 -14.97 0.07
CA GLY A 172 2.36 -15.44 -0.71
C GLY A 172 1.93 -15.91 -2.11
N ALA A 173 2.75 -15.69 -3.13
CA ALA A 173 2.55 -16.18 -4.50
C ALA A 173 3.37 -17.45 -4.80
#